data_388d45dab2e8772468fdd2277e820874
#
_entry.id   388d45dab2e8772468fdd2277e820874
#
_cell.length_a   1.000
_cell.length_b   1.000
_cell.length_c   1.000
_cell.angle_alpha   90.00
_cell.angle_beta   90.00
_cell.angle_gamma   90.00
#
_symmetry.space_group_name_H-M   'P 1'
#
loop_
_entity.id
_entity.type
_entity.pdbx_description
1 polymer ?
#
loop_
_entity_poly.entity_id
_entity_poly.type
_entity_poly.pdbx_seq_one_letter_code
_entity_poly.pdbx_strand_id
1 'polypeptide(L)'
;MVHLPLAQPASPGPLRRGDVPEAQWLDWRWQLGHMLTSADELARIVELSADEKAGLAASARLFRVGITPYYASLMDPVHDACPIRLQAIPRPAEGDIRDEELRDPLGEDHHRPVPTVVHKYPDRVLLLVVDRCGIYCRHCNRRRLVGGDEPPTTAELEAGLDYIARTPRIRDVLLSGGDPLLLSTRRLAYLLGRLRAIRHVETLRIGTRLPVVCPMRIDDELVAALRRHHPLFINTHFNHDKELTAEARAACERLVDAGIPVGNQTVLLRGVNSSVRALRALMRGLVRSRVRPYYLFQGDTVIGTDHLRTPVETAMALHRGLRGWMSGMCVPHLVLDAPGGGGKVPIAPSYIEHLDRERVVVTTYRGERIEYPQPRERDCTVPYDEVYFAGVPDDDDREGSAEAWPEAGEP
;
A
#
# COMPACT_ATOMS: atom_id res chain seq x y z
N MET A 1 -17.38 3.97 -24.45
CA MET A 1 -16.43 2.94 -24.02
C MET A 1 -15.13 3.18 -24.75
N VAL A 2 -14.10 3.69 -24.08
CA VAL A 2 -12.76 3.67 -24.65
C VAL A 2 -12.06 2.51 -23.95
N HIS A 3 -12.18 1.31 -24.54
CA HIS A 3 -11.21 0.27 -24.30
C HIS A 3 -9.87 0.86 -24.69
N LEU A 4 -8.94 1.02 -23.73
CA LEU A 4 -7.55 1.02 -24.09
C LEU A 4 -7.28 -0.42 -24.57
N PRO A 5 -7.05 -0.65 -25.87
CA PRO A 5 -6.70 -1.99 -26.33
C PRO A 5 -5.44 -2.39 -25.59
N LEU A 6 -5.34 -3.65 -25.17
CA LEU A 6 -4.05 -4.28 -24.98
C LEU A 6 -3.35 -4.08 -26.32
N ALA A 7 -2.37 -3.16 -26.35
CA ALA A 7 -1.55 -3.02 -27.53
C ALA A 7 -0.98 -4.41 -27.84
N GLN A 8 -1.28 -4.91 -29.05
CA GLN A 8 -0.52 -6.02 -29.58
C GLN A 8 0.95 -5.66 -29.44
N PRO A 9 1.84 -6.61 -29.13
CA PRO A 9 3.24 -6.29 -28.95
C PRO A 9 3.73 -5.57 -30.19
N ALA A 10 3.92 -4.27 -30.08
CA ALA A 10 4.61 -3.50 -31.09
C ALA A 10 6.01 -4.11 -31.22
N SER A 11 6.49 -4.21 -32.46
CA SER A 11 7.87 -4.65 -32.75
C SER A 11 8.84 -4.01 -31.75
N PRO A 12 9.81 -4.76 -31.21
CA PRO A 12 10.62 -4.37 -30.09
C PRO A 12 11.46 -3.10 -30.39
N GLY A 13 10.87 -1.96 -30.12
CA GLY A 13 11.53 -0.64 -30.16
C GLY A 13 12.50 -0.44 -28.98
N PRO A 14 13.25 0.65 -28.94
CA PRO A 14 14.15 0.98 -27.85
C PRO A 14 13.40 1.13 -26.52
N LEU A 15 13.92 0.51 -25.44
CA LEU A 15 13.26 0.46 -24.12
C LEU A 15 14.06 1.20 -23.03
N ARG A 16 15.25 1.71 -23.35
CA ARG A 16 16.09 2.47 -22.41
C ARG A 16 15.85 3.97 -22.57
N ARG A 17 15.91 4.71 -21.46
CA ARG A 17 15.99 6.17 -21.52
C ARG A 17 17.23 6.56 -22.35
N GLY A 18 17.06 7.44 -23.30
CA GLY A 18 18.12 7.84 -24.26
C GLY A 18 18.00 7.18 -25.63
N ASP A 19 17.39 5.99 -25.71
CA ASP A 19 17.06 5.34 -27.00
C ASP A 19 15.67 5.78 -27.49
N VAL A 20 14.89 6.46 -26.63
CA VAL A 20 13.51 6.93 -26.87
C VAL A 20 13.50 8.44 -26.79
N PRO A 21 12.79 9.15 -27.69
CA PRO A 21 12.59 10.59 -27.56
C PRO A 21 12.03 10.96 -26.17
N GLU A 22 12.60 12.00 -25.55
CA GLU A 22 12.24 12.37 -24.17
C GLU A 22 10.72 12.62 -24.01
N ALA A 23 10.06 13.21 -25.01
CA ALA A 23 8.61 13.43 -24.99
C ALA A 23 7.81 12.12 -24.92
N GLN A 24 8.29 11.04 -25.55
CA GLN A 24 7.67 9.72 -25.43
C GLN A 24 7.98 9.08 -24.09
N TRP A 25 9.22 9.18 -23.61
CA TRP A 25 9.60 8.67 -22.31
C TRP A 25 8.77 9.25 -21.17
N LEU A 26 8.45 10.54 -21.27
CA LEU A 26 7.65 11.27 -20.30
C LEU A 26 6.13 11.07 -20.49
N ASP A 27 5.68 10.43 -21.55
CA ASP A 27 4.26 10.07 -21.72
C ASP A 27 3.95 8.77 -20.94
N TRP A 28 3.14 8.89 -19.89
CA TRP A 28 2.73 7.75 -19.08
C TRP A 28 1.95 6.69 -19.90
N ARG A 29 1.25 7.09 -20.96
CA ARG A 29 0.53 6.15 -21.84
C ARG A 29 1.51 5.32 -22.64
N TRP A 30 2.61 5.93 -23.09
CA TRP A 30 3.71 5.23 -23.74
C TRP A 30 4.34 4.22 -22.77
N GLN A 31 4.62 4.61 -21.53
CA GLN A 31 5.17 3.73 -20.49
C GLN A 31 4.29 2.49 -20.27
N LEU A 32 2.98 2.68 -20.19
CA LEU A 32 2.03 1.57 -20.02
C LEU A 32 1.85 0.72 -21.28
N GLY A 33 1.93 1.32 -22.45
CA GLY A 33 1.86 0.62 -23.75
C GLY A 33 3.09 -0.20 -24.07
N HIS A 34 4.21 0.06 -23.39
CA HIS A 34 5.51 -0.61 -23.60
C HIS A 34 5.99 -1.36 -22.35
N MET A 35 5.05 -1.82 -21.52
CA MET A 35 5.43 -2.64 -20.36
C MET A 35 6.17 -3.90 -20.80
N LEU A 36 7.26 -4.19 -20.11
CA LEU A 36 8.02 -5.42 -20.31
C LEU A 36 7.30 -6.59 -19.69
N THR A 37 7.02 -7.61 -20.49
CA THR A 37 6.19 -8.76 -20.10
C THR A 37 6.87 -10.10 -20.31
N SER A 38 8.02 -10.11 -20.99
CA SER A 38 8.75 -11.30 -21.39
C SER A 38 10.22 -11.28 -20.98
N ALA A 39 10.83 -12.46 -20.96
CA ALA A 39 12.27 -12.60 -20.71
C ALA A 39 13.12 -11.88 -21.77
N ASP A 40 12.71 -11.95 -23.05
CA ASP A 40 13.43 -11.32 -24.15
C ASP A 40 13.43 -9.79 -24.04
N GLU A 41 12.32 -9.20 -23.63
CA GLU A 41 12.22 -7.75 -23.38
C GLU A 41 13.09 -7.34 -22.20
N LEU A 42 13.04 -8.08 -21.09
CA LEU A 42 13.84 -7.80 -19.89
C LEU A 42 15.34 -7.99 -20.16
N ALA A 43 15.73 -9.00 -20.93
CA ALA A 43 17.14 -9.26 -21.30
C ALA A 43 17.77 -8.10 -22.09
N ARG A 44 16.98 -7.20 -22.67
CA ARG A 44 17.47 -5.98 -23.33
C ARG A 44 17.91 -4.89 -22.34
N ILE A 45 17.47 -5.00 -21.08
CA ILE A 45 17.73 -4.00 -20.04
C ILE A 45 18.71 -4.54 -19.01
N VAL A 46 18.56 -5.81 -18.59
CA VAL A 46 19.35 -6.45 -17.53
C VAL A 46 19.90 -7.80 -17.99
N GLU A 47 21.03 -8.20 -17.45
CA GLU A 47 21.54 -9.57 -17.57
C GLU A 47 20.70 -10.47 -16.65
N LEU A 48 19.79 -11.25 -17.24
CA LEU A 48 18.96 -12.16 -16.45
C LEU A 48 19.79 -13.33 -15.92
N SER A 49 19.71 -13.57 -14.61
CA SER A 49 20.28 -14.76 -13.97
C SER A 49 19.53 -16.03 -14.38
N ALA A 50 20.11 -17.20 -14.10
CA ALA A 50 19.47 -18.48 -14.36
C ALA A 50 18.13 -18.59 -13.61
N ASP A 51 18.09 -18.13 -12.36
CA ASP A 51 16.90 -18.09 -11.52
C ASP A 51 15.80 -17.19 -12.10
N GLU A 52 16.16 -16.00 -12.58
CA GLU A 52 15.19 -15.10 -13.19
C GLU A 52 14.62 -15.67 -14.50
N LYS A 53 15.44 -16.28 -15.32
CA LYS A 53 14.97 -16.95 -16.54
C LYS A 53 14.00 -18.09 -16.21
N ALA A 54 14.32 -18.90 -15.21
CA ALA A 54 13.46 -19.99 -14.76
C ALA A 54 12.15 -19.46 -14.14
N GLY A 55 12.22 -18.42 -13.33
CA GLY A 55 11.05 -17.76 -12.74
C GLY A 55 10.14 -17.15 -13.81
N LEU A 56 10.70 -16.47 -14.82
CA LEU A 56 9.96 -15.91 -15.95
C LEU A 56 9.26 -17.00 -16.78
N ALA A 57 9.91 -18.13 -17.01
CA ALA A 57 9.31 -19.27 -17.72
C ALA A 57 8.13 -19.89 -16.93
N ALA A 58 8.20 -19.91 -15.59
CA ALA A 58 7.13 -20.43 -14.73
C ALA A 58 6.00 -19.42 -14.49
N SER A 59 6.25 -18.12 -14.62
CA SER A 59 5.34 -17.04 -14.19
C SER A 59 3.98 -17.05 -14.90
N ALA A 60 3.89 -17.53 -16.13
CA ALA A 60 2.66 -17.62 -16.89
C ALA A 60 1.56 -18.46 -16.18
N ARG A 61 1.97 -19.37 -15.27
CA ARG A 61 1.07 -20.25 -14.50
C ARG A 61 0.75 -19.73 -13.10
N LEU A 62 1.54 -18.80 -12.59
CA LEU A 62 1.46 -18.33 -11.20
C LEU A 62 0.92 -16.92 -11.12
N PHE A 63 1.66 -15.97 -11.64
CA PHE A 63 1.29 -14.56 -11.62
C PHE A 63 2.01 -13.82 -12.73
N ARG A 64 1.25 -13.08 -13.55
CA ARG A 64 1.79 -12.37 -14.73
C ARG A 64 2.93 -11.42 -14.39
N VAL A 65 3.73 -11.12 -15.42
CA VAL A 65 4.77 -10.10 -15.39
C VAL A 65 4.30 -8.88 -16.18
N GLY A 66 4.65 -7.71 -15.69
CA GLY A 66 4.45 -6.45 -16.40
C GLY A 66 5.16 -5.35 -15.62
N ILE A 67 6.09 -4.67 -16.28
CA ILE A 67 6.98 -3.68 -15.66
C ILE A 67 7.09 -2.50 -16.61
N THR A 68 6.83 -1.27 -16.16
CA THR A 68 7.03 -0.09 -17.00
C THR A 68 8.53 0.06 -17.37
N PRO A 69 8.86 0.56 -18.58
CA PRO A 69 10.24 0.86 -18.96
C PRO A 69 10.95 1.77 -17.95
N TYR A 70 10.25 2.75 -17.40
CA TYR A 70 10.78 3.61 -16.35
C TYR A 70 11.21 2.81 -15.12
N TYR A 71 10.34 1.95 -14.56
CA TYR A 71 10.70 1.18 -13.37
C TYR A 71 11.79 0.15 -13.64
N ALA A 72 11.78 -0.45 -14.83
CA ALA A 72 12.85 -1.35 -15.28
C ALA A 72 14.20 -0.63 -15.39
N SER A 73 14.22 0.65 -15.78
CA SER A 73 15.47 1.44 -15.85
C SER A 73 16.15 1.67 -14.49
N LEU A 74 15.43 1.43 -13.39
CA LEU A 74 15.98 1.52 -12.01
C LEU A 74 16.70 0.24 -11.59
N MET A 75 16.59 -0.84 -12.36
CA MET A 75 17.22 -2.11 -12.05
C MET A 75 18.74 -2.02 -12.20
N ASP A 76 19.46 -2.75 -11.37
CA ASP A 76 20.88 -2.97 -11.60
C ASP A 76 21.02 -3.90 -12.82
N PRO A 77 21.83 -3.55 -13.82
CA PRO A 77 21.92 -4.33 -15.05
C PRO A 77 22.54 -5.72 -14.84
N VAL A 78 23.36 -5.91 -13.81
CA VAL A 78 24.14 -7.15 -13.59
C VAL A 78 23.69 -7.88 -12.33
N HIS A 79 23.53 -7.15 -11.19
CA HIS A 79 23.26 -7.77 -9.89
C HIS A 79 21.77 -8.13 -9.73
N ASP A 80 21.45 -9.40 -9.74
CA ASP A 80 20.09 -9.92 -9.60
C ASP A 80 19.51 -9.79 -8.18
N ALA A 81 20.37 -9.57 -7.16
CA ALA A 81 19.95 -9.20 -5.80
C ALA A 81 19.51 -7.73 -5.68
N CYS A 82 19.43 -6.99 -6.79
CA CYS A 82 18.93 -5.62 -6.83
C CYS A 82 17.50 -5.55 -6.23
N PRO A 83 17.21 -4.66 -5.26
CA PRO A 83 15.91 -4.56 -4.62
C PRO A 83 14.76 -4.22 -5.58
N ILE A 84 15.04 -3.60 -6.73
CA ILE A 84 14.04 -3.34 -7.77
C ILE A 84 13.72 -4.64 -8.54
N ARG A 85 14.76 -5.44 -8.88
CA ARG A 85 14.58 -6.72 -9.56
C ARG A 85 13.81 -7.71 -8.70
N LEU A 86 14.15 -7.82 -7.40
CA LEU A 86 13.47 -8.72 -6.46
C LEU A 86 11.97 -8.43 -6.30
N GLN A 87 11.55 -7.19 -6.51
CA GLN A 87 10.14 -6.82 -6.44
C GLN A 87 9.36 -7.03 -7.74
N ALA A 88 10.06 -7.16 -8.87
CA ALA A 88 9.46 -7.08 -10.21
C ALA A 88 9.66 -8.34 -11.05
N ILE A 89 10.81 -9.00 -10.95
CA ILE A 89 11.17 -10.18 -11.74
C ILE A 89 10.86 -11.44 -10.91
N PRO A 90 10.05 -12.38 -11.44
CA PRO A 90 9.69 -13.60 -10.72
C PRO A 90 10.90 -14.52 -10.48
N ARG A 91 10.83 -15.32 -9.44
CA ARG A 91 11.81 -16.35 -9.07
C ARG A 91 11.14 -17.72 -9.02
N PRO A 92 11.88 -18.83 -9.21
CA PRO A 92 11.34 -20.18 -9.08
C PRO A 92 10.66 -20.43 -7.73
N ALA A 93 11.17 -19.82 -6.68
CA ALA A 93 10.62 -19.90 -5.32
C ALA A 93 9.15 -19.43 -5.20
N GLU A 94 8.61 -18.71 -6.19
CA GLU A 94 7.16 -18.42 -6.23
C GLU A 94 6.30 -19.67 -6.47
N GLY A 95 6.89 -20.73 -7.00
CA GLY A 95 6.24 -22.03 -7.20
C GLY A 95 6.33 -22.96 -5.99
N ASP A 96 7.16 -22.64 -4.98
CA ASP A 96 7.30 -23.41 -3.73
C ASP A 96 6.22 -22.95 -2.75
N ILE A 97 4.98 -23.40 -3.00
CA ILE A 97 3.81 -23.02 -2.23
C ILE A 97 3.78 -23.78 -0.91
N ARG A 98 3.62 -23.05 0.20
CA ARG A 98 3.49 -23.63 1.54
C ARG A 98 2.03 -23.87 1.90
N ASP A 99 1.76 -24.86 2.77
CA ASP A 99 0.40 -25.23 3.19
C ASP A 99 -0.33 -24.07 3.91
N GLU A 100 0.41 -23.21 4.60
CA GLU A 100 -0.12 -22.05 5.32
C GLU A 100 -0.34 -20.82 4.44
N GLU A 101 0.07 -20.83 3.18
CA GLU A 101 -0.19 -19.74 2.24
C GLU A 101 -1.64 -19.78 1.74
N LEU A 102 -2.25 -18.61 1.71
CA LEU A 102 -3.66 -18.45 1.38
C LEU A 102 -3.84 -17.73 0.03
N ARG A 103 -4.85 -18.13 -0.71
CA ARG A 103 -5.26 -17.42 -1.92
C ARG A 103 -5.84 -16.04 -1.60
N ASP A 104 -6.58 -15.95 -0.49
CA ASP A 104 -7.16 -14.73 0.06
C ASP A 104 -6.76 -14.54 1.52
N PRO A 105 -5.51 -14.10 1.80
CA PRO A 105 -5.02 -13.97 3.16
C PRO A 105 -5.78 -12.92 3.97
N LEU A 106 -6.39 -11.93 3.30
CA LEU A 106 -7.11 -10.84 3.94
C LEU A 106 -8.60 -11.14 4.17
N GLY A 107 -9.12 -12.28 3.68
CA GLY A 107 -10.52 -12.64 3.78
C GLY A 107 -11.46 -11.68 3.04
N GLU A 108 -10.98 -11.04 1.96
CA GLU A 108 -11.76 -10.01 1.25
C GLU A 108 -13.02 -10.57 0.59
N ASP A 109 -13.00 -11.84 0.17
CA ASP A 109 -14.14 -12.48 -0.50
C ASP A 109 -15.34 -12.62 0.44
N HIS A 110 -15.10 -12.89 1.75
CA HIS A 110 -16.15 -12.96 2.77
C HIS A 110 -16.73 -11.60 3.14
N HIS A 111 -16.02 -10.53 2.84
CA HIS A 111 -16.40 -9.15 3.16
C HIS A 111 -16.86 -8.37 1.92
N ARG A 112 -17.34 -9.07 0.87
CA ARG A 112 -17.70 -8.46 -0.40
C ARG A 112 -19.23 -8.46 -0.60
N PRO A 113 -19.95 -7.44 -0.09
CA PRO A 113 -21.41 -7.34 -0.24
C PRO A 113 -21.87 -7.14 -1.68
N VAL A 114 -21.05 -6.50 -2.51
CA VAL A 114 -21.21 -6.35 -3.96
C VAL A 114 -19.84 -6.50 -4.65
N PRO A 115 -19.77 -6.84 -5.94
CA PRO A 115 -18.51 -7.24 -6.60
C PRO A 115 -17.34 -6.25 -6.47
N THR A 116 -17.63 -4.96 -6.37
CA THR A 116 -16.61 -3.90 -6.32
C THR A 116 -16.33 -3.34 -4.93
N VAL A 117 -17.02 -3.80 -3.88
CA VAL A 117 -16.85 -3.30 -2.52
C VAL A 117 -16.34 -4.37 -1.57
N VAL A 118 -15.29 -4.08 -0.83
CA VAL A 118 -14.87 -4.87 0.34
C VAL A 118 -15.15 -4.06 1.60
N HIS A 119 -16.08 -4.54 2.44
CA HIS A 119 -16.54 -3.88 3.66
C HIS A 119 -16.19 -4.72 4.89
N LYS A 120 -14.94 -4.61 5.34
CA LYS A 120 -14.38 -5.37 6.45
C LYS A 120 -14.47 -4.62 7.79
N TYR A 121 -14.39 -3.31 7.76
CA TYR A 121 -14.39 -2.45 8.95
C TYR A 121 -15.70 -1.65 9.01
N PRO A 122 -16.22 -1.32 10.20
CA PRO A 122 -17.53 -0.68 10.35
C PRO A 122 -17.68 0.62 9.56
N ASP A 123 -16.62 1.46 9.56
CA ASP A 123 -16.65 2.85 9.10
C ASP A 123 -16.02 3.08 7.72
N ARG A 124 -15.43 2.03 7.10
CA ARG A 124 -14.67 2.21 5.86
C ARG A 124 -14.70 1.03 4.92
N VAL A 125 -14.58 1.32 3.64
CA VAL A 125 -14.60 0.31 2.58
C VAL A 125 -13.46 0.49 1.59
N LEU A 126 -13.11 -0.62 0.88
CA LEU A 126 -12.41 -0.55 -0.38
C LEU A 126 -13.44 -0.50 -1.50
N LEU A 127 -13.22 0.38 -2.48
CA LEU A 127 -13.90 0.37 -3.77
C LEU A 127 -12.91 -0.08 -4.85
N LEU A 128 -13.11 -1.27 -5.40
CA LEU A 128 -12.26 -1.88 -6.42
C LEU A 128 -12.68 -1.33 -7.79
N VAL A 129 -11.87 -0.43 -8.37
CA VAL A 129 -12.26 0.34 -9.57
C VAL A 129 -11.56 -0.10 -10.85
N VAL A 130 -10.53 -0.95 -10.72
CA VAL A 130 -9.68 -1.42 -11.83
C VAL A 130 -8.97 -2.70 -11.43
N ASP A 131 -8.68 -3.56 -12.41
CA ASP A 131 -7.95 -4.83 -12.24
C ASP A 131 -6.49 -4.78 -12.72
N ARG A 132 -6.07 -3.67 -13.34
CA ARG A 132 -4.73 -3.49 -13.93
C ARG A 132 -3.81 -2.67 -13.05
N CYS A 133 -2.49 -2.93 -13.19
CA CYS A 133 -1.43 -2.22 -12.49
C CYS A 133 -0.34 -1.73 -13.45
N GLY A 134 0.40 -0.69 -13.05
CA GLY A 134 1.62 -0.25 -13.74
C GLY A 134 2.82 -1.17 -13.48
N ILE A 135 2.70 -2.10 -12.54
CA ILE A 135 3.62 -3.20 -12.25
C ILE A 135 2.84 -4.33 -11.57
N TYR A 136 3.22 -5.58 -11.86
CA TYR A 136 2.72 -6.73 -11.11
C TYR A 136 3.74 -7.12 -10.04
N CYS A 137 3.62 -6.47 -8.87
CA CYS A 137 4.53 -6.64 -7.73
C CYS A 137 4.59 -8.10 -7.27
N ARG A 138 5.79 -8.68 -7.12
CA ARG A 138 5.92 -10.10 -6.73
C ARG A 138 5.38 -10.40 -5.32
N HIS A 139 5.27 -9.38 -4.47
CA HIS A 139 4.68 -9.44 -3.13
C HIS A 139 3.19 -9.04 -3.08
N CYS A 140 2.49 -8.99 -4.21
CA CYS A 140 1.10 -8.53 -4.26
C CYS A 140 0.16 -9.49 -3.51
N ASN A 141 -0.54 -9.00 -2.48
CA ASN A 141 -1.52 -9.78 -1.73
C ASN A 141 -2.88 -9.93 -2.46
N ARG A 142 -3.11 -9.14 -3.51
CA ARG A 142 -4.29 -9.23 -4.39
C ARG A 142 -3.97 -9.84 -5.75
N ARG A 143 -2.89 -10.65 -5.87
CA ARG A 143 -2.49 -11.25 -7.14
C ARG A 143 -3.61 -12.06 -7.80
N ARG A 144 -4.56 -12.59 -7.02
CA ARG A 144 -5.76 -13.29 -7.52
C ARG A 144 -6.78 -12.38 -8.22
N LEU A 145 -6.77 -11.07 -7.91
CA LEU A 145 -7.76 -10.10 -8.40
C LEU A 145 -7.19 -9.16 -9.48
N VAL A 146 -5.86 -9.06 -9.57
CA VAL A 146 -5.22 -8.10 -10.49
C VAL A 146 -4.66 -8.82 -11.71
N GLY A 147 -4.75 -8.14 -12.84
CA GLY A 147 -4.27 -8.67 -14.10
C GLY A 147 -5.18 -9.72 -14.72
N GLY A 148 -6.44 -9.81 -14.31
CA GLY A 148 -7.47 -10.60 -14.97
C GLY A 148 -7.87 -10.02 -16.34
N ASP A 149 -8.76 -10.70 -17.03
CA ASP A 149 -9.29 -10.25 -18.31
C ASP A 149 -10.67 -9.59 -18.17
N GLU A 150 -11.20 -9.52 -16.94
CA GLU A 150 -12.53 -9.01 -16.62
C GLU A 150 -12.43 -7.80 -15.66
N PRO A 151 -12.19 -6.59 -16.19
CA PRO A 151 -12.21 -5.38 -15.37
C PRO A 151 -13.62 -5.10 -14.84
N PRO A 152 -13.75 -4.42 -13.68
CA PRO A 152 -15.04 -4.02 -13.16
C PRO A 152 -15.89 -3.28 -14.20
N THR A 153 -17.10 -3.77 -14.43
CA THR A 153 -18.06 -3.16 -15.34
C THR A 153 -18.61 -1.85 -14.79
N THR A 154 -19.21 -1.03 -15.65
CA THR A 154 -19.86 0.19 -15.19
C THR A 154 -21.03 -0.12 -14.25
N ALA A 155 -21.81 -1.18 -14.53
CA ALA A 155 -22.94 -1.58 -13.68
C ALA A 155 -22.48 -2.02 -12.28
N GLU A 156 -21.39 -2.76 -12.18
CA GLU A 156 -20.81 -3.17 -10.89
C GLU A 156 -20.26 -1.99 -10.09
N LEU A 157 -19.64 -1.01 -10.76
CA LEU A 157 -19.18 0.21 -10.10
C LEU A 157 -20.35 1.06 -9.58
N GLU A 158 -21.42 1.19 -10.36
CA GLU A 158 -22.65 1.87 -9.90
C GLU A 158 -23.28 1.15 -8.71
N ALA A 159 -23.36 -0.19 -8.74
CA ALA A 159 -23.83 -0.97 -7.60
C ALA A 159 -22.96 -0.75 -6.34
N GLY A 160 -21.65 -0.61 -6.52
CA GLY A 160 -20.72 -0.26 -5.42
C GLY A 160 -20.99 1.12 -4.85
N LEU A 161 -21.18 2.12 -5.70
CA LEU A 161 -21.51 3.49 -5.28
C LEU A 161 -22.88 3.54 -4.57
N ASP A 162 -23.86 2.81 -5.06
CA ASP A 162 -25.20 2.70 -4.46
C ASP A 162 -25.15 1.99 -3.09
N TYR A 163 -24.33 0.95 -2.95
CA TYR A 163 -24.11 0.29 -1.66
C TYR A 163 -23.53 1.29 -0.63
N ILE A 164 -22.50 2.03 -1.02
CA ILE A 164 -21.89 3.07 -0.15
C ILE A 164 -22.93 4.11 0.23
N ALA A 165 -23.70 4.61 -0.73
CA ALA A 165 -24.71 5.65 -0.50
C ALA A 165 -25.83 5.20 0.47
N ARG A 166 -26.19 3.90 0.48
CA ARG A 166 -27.20 3.33 1.37
C ARG A 166 -26.69 2.85 2.71
N THR A 167 -25.39 2.98 2.97
CA THR A 167 -24.75 2.52 4.21
C THR A 167 -24.16 3.71 4.98
N PRO A 168 -24.98 4.42 5.81
CA PRO A 168 -24.57 5.70 6.43
C PRO A 168 -23.34 5.63 7.34
N ARG A 169 -23.03 4.48 7.91
CA ARG A 169 -21.84 4.27 8.75
C ARG A 169 -20.53 4.31 7.99
N ILE A 170 -20.54 4.21 6.66
CA ILE A 170 -19.32 4.32 5.83
C ILE A 170 -18.92 5.79 5.73
N ARG A 171 -17.84 6.17 6.40
CA ARG A 171 -17.29 7.53 6.40
C ARG A 171 -16.05 7.67 5.53
N ASP A 172 -15.36 6.56 5.25
CA ASP A 172 -14.07 6.52 4.55
C ASP A 172 -14.10 5.53 3.39
N VAL A 173 -13.77 6.00 2.19
CA VAL A 173 -13.72 5.16 0.99
C VAL A 173 -12.32 5.19 0.38
N LEU A 174 -11.68 4.00 0.30
CA LEU A 174 -10.40 3.81 -0.36
C LEU A 174 -10.61 3.22 -1.75
N LEU A 175 -10.32 4.00 -2.80
CA LEU A 175 -10.25 3.50 -4.17
C LEU A 175 -9.01 2.62 -4.31
N SER A 176 -9.19 1.40 -4.84
CA SER A 176 -8.17 0.35 -4.93
C SER A 176 -8.49 -0.62 -6.08
N GLY A 177 -8.03 -1.86 -5.96
CA GLY A 177 -8.14 -2.92 -6.96
C GLY A 177 -6.77 -3.27 -7.50
N GLY A 178 -6.52 -3.05 -8.80
CA GLY A 178 -5.20 -2.83 -9.35
C GLY A 178 -4.70 -1.44 -8.92
N ASP A 179 -4.31 -0.59 -9.85
CA ASP A 179 -3.91 0.78 -9.53
C ASP A 179 -4.94 1.79 -10.06
N PRO A 180 -5.70 2.48 -9.19
CA PRO A 180 -6.77 3.40 -9.61
C PRO A 180 -6.31 4.54 -10.50
N LEU A 181 -5.06 4.99 -10.39
CA LEU A 181 -4.54 6.07 -11.22
C LEU A 181 -4.30 5.65 -12.69
N LEU A 182 -4.48 4.37 -13.03
CA LEU A 182 -4.54 3.90 -14.41
C LEU A 182 -5.85 4.28 -15.13
N LEU A 183 -6.90 4.58 -14.39
CA LEU A 183 -8.12 5.11 -14.97
C LEU A 183 -7.83 6.45 -15.67
N SER A 184 -8.60 6.75 -16.72
CA SER A 184 -8.55 8.10 -17.31
C SER A 184 -8.92 9.15 -16.25
N THR A 185 -8.29 10.32 -16.32
CA THR A 185 -8.57 11.43 -15.39
C THR A 185 -10.07 11.74 -15.31
N ARG A 186 -10.79 11.69 -16.45
CA ARG A 186 -12.24 11.89 -16.51
C ARG A 186 -13.01 10.82 -15.71
N ARG A 187 -12.66 9.52 -15.85
CA ARG A 187 -13.36 8.45 -15.13
C ARG A 187 -13.08 8.51 -13.63
N LEU A 188 -11.84 8.79 -13.25
CA LEU A 188 -11.47 8.97 -11.85
C LEU A 188 -12.21 10.15 -11.22
N ALA A 189 -12.25 11.32 -11.90
CA ALA A 189 -13.00 12.48 -11.45
C ALA A 189 -14.50 12.20 -11.32
N TYR A 190 -15.08 11.42 -12.22
CA TYR A 190 -16.48 10.98 -12.12
C TYR A 190 -16.73 10.19 -10.84
N LEU A 191 -15.91 9.15 -10.55
CA LEU A 191 -16.06 8.31 -9.35
C LEU A 191 -15.89 9.15 -8.08
N LEU A 192 -14.86 9.99 -8.03
CA LEU A 192 -14.62 10.86 -6.89
C LEU A 192 -15.77 11.86 -6.67
N GLY A 193 -16.32 12.43 -7.75
CA GLY A 193 -17.47 13.32 -7.68
C GLY A 193 -18.74 12.62 -7.16
N ARG A 194 -18.99 11.37 -7.60
CA ARG A 194 -20.11 10.57 -7.11
C ARG A 194 -19.98 10.26 -5.61
N LEU A 195 -18.78 9.91 -5.16
CA LEU A 195 -18.50 9.67 -3.74
C LEU A 195 -18.63 10.95 -2.90
N ARG A 196 -18.15 12.09 -3.38
CA ARG A 196 -18.32 13.38 -2.68
C ARG A 196 -19.77 13.85 -2.57
N ALA A 197 -20.64 13.42 -3.45
CA ALA A 197 -22.06 13.70 -3.36
C ALA A 197 -22.78 12.93 -2.23
N ILE A 198 -22.15 11.91 -1.66
CA ILE A 198 -22.66 11.12 -0.55
C ILE A 198 -22.31 11.84 0.76
N ARG A 199 -23.32 12.34 1.49
CA ARG A 199 -23.12 13.25 2.64
C ARG A 199 -22.29 12.66 3.78
N HIS A 200 -22.45 11.37 4.06
CA HIS A 200 -21.76 10.70 5.17
C HIS A 200 -20.32 10.26 4.82
N VAL A 201 -19.91 10.34 3.55
CA VAL A 201 -18.53 10.05 3.15
C VAL A 201 -17.65 11.26 3.40
N GLU A 202 -16.89 11.21 4.47
CA GLU A 202 -16.03 12.29 4.95
C GLU A 202 -14.67 12.27 4.26
N THR A 203 -14.06 11.08 4.13
CA THR A 203 -12.70 10.89 3.66
C THR A 203 -12.65 10.05 2.39
N LEU A 204 -11.91 10.52 1.38
CA LEU A 204 -11.56 9.73 0.21
C LEU A 204 -10.07 9.41 0.24
N ARG A 205 -9.72 8.17 -0.13
CA ARG A 205 -8.32 7.76 -0.27
C ARG A 205 -8.11 7.05 -1.61
N ILE A 206 -6.91 7.15 -2.15
CA ILE A 206 -6.48 6.38 -3.32
C ILE A 206 -5.21 5.63 -2.96
N GLY A 207 -5.24 4.30 -3.11
CA GLY A 207 -4.06 3.44 -3.01
C GLY A 207 -3.41 3.29 -4.38
N THR A 208 -2.17 3.73 -4.55
CA THR A 208 -1.48 3.72 -5.84
C THR A 208 0.02 3.50 -5.71
N ARG A 209 0.61 2.85 -6.69
CA ARG A 209 2.06 2.76 -6.84
C ARG A 209 2.58 3.57 -8.03
N LEU A 210 1.72 4.28 -8.77
CA LEU A 210 2.14 5.04 -9.96
C LEU A 210 3.16 6.15 -9.66
N PRO A 211 3.15 6.86 -8.53
CA PRO A 211 4.25 7.78 -8.20
C PRO A 211 5.63 7.11 -8.19
N VAL A 212 5.68 5.79 -7.94
CA VAL A 212 6.91 4.97 -7.88
C VAL A 212 7.26 4.38 -9.23
N VAL A 213 6.27 3.81 -9.94
CA VAL A 213 6.52 2.97 -11.12
C VAL A 213 6.24 3.66 -12.46
N CYS A 214 5.55 4.78 -12.41
CA CYS A 214 5.26 5.63 -13.58
C CYS A 214 4.95 7.07 -13.12
N PRO A 215 5.93 7.81 -12.55
CA PRO A 215 5.71 9.15 -11.97
C PRO A 215 5.16 10.16 -12.99
N MET A 216 5.35 9.92 -14.29
CA MET A 216 4.82 10.74 -15.39
C MET A 216 3.28 10.81 -15.40
N ARG A 217 2.60 9.83 -14.77
CA ARG A 217 1.15 9.82 -14.63
C ARG A 217 0.63 10.91 -13.68
N ILE A 218 1.49 11.39 -12.79
CA ILE A 218 1.12 12.49 -11.88
C ILE A 218 1.34 13.82 -12.62
N ASP A 219 0.55 14.00 -13.67
CA ASP A 219 0.54 15.19 -14.51
C ASP A 219 -0.40 16.28 -13.95
N ASP A 220 -0.32 17.47 -14.52
CA ASP A 220 -1.10 18.64 -14.06
C ASP A 220 -2.60 18.42 -14.24
N GLU A 221 -3.03 17.69 -15.29
CA GLU A 221 -4.44 17.35 -15.52
C GLU A 221 -4.98 16.49 -14.39
N LEU A 222 -4.23 15.44 -14.01
CA LEU A 222 -4.62 14.56 -12.90
C LEU A 222 -4.68 15.35 -11.59
N VAL A 223 -3.62 16.08 -11.25
CA VAL A 223 -3.53 16.84 -10.01
C VAL A 223 -4.66 17.88 -9.92
N ALA A 224 -4.95 18.61 -11.00
CA ALA A 224 -6.05 19.56 -11.05
C ALA A 224 -7.43 18.89 -10.86
N ALA A 225 -7.59 17.66 -11.34
CA ALA A 225 -8.81 16.89 -11.12
C ALA A 225 -8.93 16.43 -9.66
N LEU A 226 -7.86 15.86 -9.08
CA LEU A 226 -7.85 15.32 -7.72
C LEU A 226 -8.11 16.40 -6.66
N ARG A 227 -7.49 17.57 -6.78
CA ARG A 227 -7.61 18.68 -5.81
C ARG A 227 -9.04 19.19 -5.60
N ARG A 228 -9.97 18.86 -6.49
CA ARG A 228 -11.40 19.28 -6.39
C ARG A 228 -12.20 18.42 -5.41
N HIS A 229 -11.61 17.33 -4.90
CA HIS A 229 -12.31 16.31 -4.13
C HIS A 229 -11.78 16.17 -2.70
N HIS A 230 -11.25 17.24 -2.11
CA HIS A 230 -10.83 17.24 -0.70
C HIS A 230 -11.99 16.99 0.27
N PRO A 231 -11.71 16.36 1.45
CA PRO A 231 -10.44 15.78 1.88
C PRO A 231 -10.11 14.49 1.10
N LEU A 232 -9.00 14.50 0.37
CA LEU A 232 -8.49 13.36 -0.41
C LEU A 232 -7.06 13.06 0.03
N PHE A 233 -6.75 11.78 0.26
CA PHE A 233 -5.44 11.29 0.65
C PHE A 233 -4.90 10.30 -0.38
N ILE A 234 -3.60 10.31 -0.62
CA ILE A 234 -2.91 9.31 -1.44
C ILE A 234 -2.08 8.41 -0.53
N ASN A 235 -2.24 7.10 -0.67
CA ASN A 235 -1.36 6.11 -0.09
C ASN A 235 -0.52 5.47 -1.19
N THR A 236 0.81 5.71 -1.15
CA THR A 236 1.75 5.15 -2.11
C THR A 236 2.55 3.99 -1.53
N HIS A 237 3.37 3.32 -2.37
CA HIS A 237 4.13 2.12 -2.03
C HIS A 237 5.59 2.21 -2.49
N PHE A 238 6.43 2.91 -1.72
CA PHE A 238 7.88 2.81 -1.80
C PHE A 238 8.35 1.73 -0.84
N ASN A 239 9.17 0.79 -1.31
CA ASN A 239 9.76 -0.26 -0.50
C ASN A 239 11.28 -0.14 -0.35
N HIS A 240 11.95 0.66 -1.19
CA HIS A 240 13.40 0.87 -1.14
C HIS A 240 13.74 2.32 -1.51
N ASP A 241 14.84 2.86 -0.95
CA ASP A 241 15.29 4.24 -1.23
C ASP A 241 15.73 4.45 -2.69
N LYS A 242 16.14 3.39 -3.38
CA LYS A 242 16.43 3.42 -4.82
C LYS A 242 15.22 3.81 -5.69
N GLU A 243 14.00 3.66 -5.18
CA GLU A 243 12.76 4.08 -5.83
C GLU A 243 12.50 5.59 -5.71
N LEU A 244 13.19 6.28 -4.78
CA LEU A 244 13.05 7.71 -4.55
C LEU A 244 13.89 8.52 -5.55
N THR A 245 13.62 8.35 -6.82
CA THR A 245 14.24 9.12 -7.92
C THR A 245 13.81 10.58 -7.90
N ALA A 246 14.43 11.41 -8.70
CA ALA A 246 14.01 12.81 -8.86
C ALA A 246 12.58 12.92 -9.40
N GLU A 247 12.23 12.08 -10.38
CA GLU A 247 10.89 12.03 -10.99
C GLU A 247 9.82 11.59 -9.98
N ALA A 248 10.10 10.54 -9.20
CA ALA A 248 9.18 10.04 -8.19
C ALA A 248 8.95 11.06 -7.06
N ARG A 249 10.01 11.76 -6.64
CA ARG A 249 9.89 12.85 -5.66
C ARG A 249 9.07 14.00 -6.20
N ALA A 250 9.36 14.47 -7.42
CA ALA A 250 8.59 15.54 -8.07
C ALA A 250 7.10 15.17 -8.22
N ALA A 251 6.79 13.92 -8.53
CA ALA A 251 5.41 13.42 -8.57
C ALA A 251 4.71 13.53 -7.20
N CYS A 252 5.37 13.11 -6.13
CA CYS A 252 4.84 13.25 -4.78
C CYS A 252 4.69 14.72 -4.37
N GLU A 253 5.66 15.57 -4.71
CA GLU A 253 5.65 17.01 -4.42
C GLU A 253 4.46 17.71 -5.09
N ARG A 254 4.17 17.40 -6.36
CA ARG A 254 2.98 17.94 -7.05
C ARG A 254 1.68 17.61 -6.32
N LEU A 255 1.53 16.40 -5.79
CA LEU A 255 0.34 16.01 -5.01
C LEU A 255 0.26 16.81 -3.71
N VAL A 256 1.37 16.92 -2.98
CA VAL A 256 1.42 17.66 -1.71
C VAL A 256 1.21 19.16 -1.91
N ASP A 257 1.79 19.76 -2.97
CA ASP A 257 1.60 21.16 -3.32
C ASP A 257 0.13 21.49 -3.69
N ALA A 258 -0.60 20.50 -4.19
CA ALA A 258 -2.04 20.60 -4.42
C ALA A 258 -2.89 20.41 -3.15
N GLY A 259 -2.27 20.29 -1.97
CA GLY A 259 -2.94 20.09 -0.68
C GLY A 259 -3.40 18.64 -0.45
N ILE A 260 -2.89 17.68 -1.23
CA ILE A 260 -3.22 16.26 -1.08
C ILE A 260 -2.17 15.59 -0.20
N PRO A 261 -2.48 15.17 1.04
CA PRO A 261 -1.54 14.47 1.89
C PRO A 261 -1.14 13.11 1.28
N VAL A 262 0.17 12.82 1.32
CA VAL A 262 0.72 11.56 0.78
C VAL A 262 1.32 10.73 1.91
N GLY A 263 0.78 9.53 2.11
CA GLY A 263 1.29 8.51 3.01
C GLY A 263 1.96 7.37 2.25
N ASN A 264 2.95 6.72 2.87
CA ASN A 264 3.60 5.55 2.30
C ASN A 264 3.30 4.29 3.10
N GLN A 265 2.94 3.24 2.40
CA GLN A 265 2.72 1.89 2.92
C GLN A 265 3.85 0.99 2.44
N THR A 266 4.88 0.83 3.26
CA THR A 266 6.01 -0.07 2.96
C THR A 266 5.64 -1.49 3.35
N VAL A 267 5.92 -2.46 2.50
CA VAL A 267 5.92 -3.90 2.85
C VAL A 267 7.34 -4.33 3.19
N LEU A 268 7.51 -5.01 4.31
CA LEU A 268 8.80 -5.56 4.71
C LEU A 268 9.11 -6.81 3.89
N LEU A 269 10.17 -6.73 3.09
CA LEU A 269 10.54 -7.75 2.11
C LEU A 269 11.98 -8.21 2.32
N ARG A 270 12.17 -9.53 2.40
CA ARG A 270 13.49 -10.16 2.50
C ARG A 270 14.34 -9.79 1.28
N GLY A 271 15.58 -9.36 1.53
CA GLY A 271 16.52 -8.95 0.48
C GLY A 271 16.26 -7.58 -0.14
N VAL A 272 15.11 -6.95 0.13
CA VAL A 272 14.76 -5.61 -0.38
C VAL A 272 15.05 -4.55 0.67
N ASN A 273 14.37 -4.63 1.80
CA ASN A 273 14.44 -3.62 2.87
C ASN A 273 14.59 -4.24 4.27
N SER A 274 14.96 -5.50 4.35
CA SER A 274 15.11 -6.26 5.60
C SER A 274 16.41 -5.92 6.37
N SER A 275 16.83 -4.65 6.34
CA SER A 275 17.92 -4.13 7.15
C SER A 275 17.59 -2.75 7.73
N VAL A 276 18.10 -2.46 8.93
CA VAL A 276 17.94 -1.14 9.58
C VAL A 276 18.47 -0.02 8.69
N ARG A 277 19.57 -0.27 7.98
CA ARG A 277 20.19 0.71 7.08
C ARG A 277 19.28 1.07 5.91
N ALA A 278 18.73 0.07 5.23
CA ALA A 278 17.81 0.28 4.11
C ALA A 278 16.53 0.99 4.55
N LEU A 279 15.93 0.55 5.67
CA LEU A 279 14.73 1.20 6.20
C LEU A 279 14.98 2.65 6.62
N ARG A 280 16.10 2.93 7.29
CA ARG A 280 16.45 4.31 7.66
C ARG A 280 16.65 5.21 6.45
N ALA A 281 17.30 4.70 5.40
CA ALA A 281 17.48 5.44 4.15
C ALA A 281 16.13 5.78 3.52
N LEU A 282 15.27 4.76 3.35
CA LEU A 282 13.92 4.92 2.81
C LEU A 282 13.08 5.92 3.62
N MET A 283 12.95 5.72 4.94
CA MET A 283 12.08 6.55 5.79
C MET A 283 12.51 8.03 5.82
N ARG A 284 13.83 8.29 5.87
CA ARG A 284 14.33 9.66 5.74
C ARG A 284 14.08 10.26 4.36
N GLY A 285 14.25 9.44 3.31
CA GLY A 285 13.99 9.86 1.94
C GLY A 285 12.52 10.24 1.73
N LEU A 286 11.59 9.45 2.26
CA LEU A 286 10.15 9.73 2.22
C LEU A 286 9.83 11.07 2.88
N VAL A 287 10.29 11.29 4.13
CA VAL A 287 10.01 12.55 4.85
C VAL A 287 10.61 13.76 4.13
N ARG A 288 11.81 13.63 3.56
CA ARG A 288 12.39 14.70 2.72
C ARG A 288 11.56 15.01 1.48
N SER A 289 10.83 14.02 0.97
CA SER A 289 9.89 14.17 -0.16
C SER A 289 8.47 14.53 0.30
N ARG A 290 8.30 14.92 1.58
CA ARG A 290 7.00 15.26 2.19
C ARG A 290 5.98 14.12 2.14
N VAL A 291 6.46 12.87 2.04
CA VAL A 291 5.66 11.65 2.11
C VAL A 291 5.74 11.09 3.53
N ARG A 292 4.60 10.93 4.20
CA ARG A 292 4.54 10.40 5.55
C ARG A 292 4.72 8.87 5.54
N PRO A 293 5.76 8.29 6.18
CA PRO A 293 5.78 6.86 6.49
C PRO A 293 4.56 6.51 7.33
N TYR A 294 3.61 5.79 6.74
CA TYR A 294 2.33 5.49 7.39
C TYR A 294 2.34 4.08 7.98
N TYR A 295 2.42 3.06 7.14
CA TYR A 295 2.55 1.69 7.59
C TYR A 295 3.88 1.05 7.16
N LEU A 296 4.38 0.15 8.02
CA LEU A 296 5.31 -0.91 7.70
C LEU A 296 4.56 -2.24 7.88
N PHE A 297 4.19 -2.87 6.78
CA PHE A 297 3.47 -4.12 6.80
C PHE A 297 4.42 -5.31 6.94
N GLN A 298 4.11 -6.21 7.85
CA GLN A 298 4.59 -7.59 7.76
C GLN A 298 4.05 -8.21 6.47
N GLY A 299 4.86 -8.98 5.75
CA GLY A 299 4.42 -9.63 4.52
C GLY A 299 3.27 -10.61 4.78
N ASP A 300 2.19 -10.51 3.98
CA ASP A 300 1.01 -11.37 4.09
C ASP A 300 1.32 -12.81 3.67
N THR A 301 0.52 -13.77 4.18
CA THR A 301 0.63 -15.20 3.86
C THR A 301 -0.05 -15.54 2.52
N VAL A 302 0.30 -14.84 1.46
CA VAL A 302 -0.30 -15.06 0.14
C VAL A 302 0.51 -16.08 -0.66
N ILE A 303 -0.17 -16.95 -1.41
CA ILE A 303 0.42 -17.99 -2.25
C ILE A 303 1.59 -17.44 -3.11
N GLY A 304 2.74 -18.10 -3.00
CA GLY A 304 3.94 -17.82 -3.80
C GLY A 304 4.71 -16.58 -3.34
N THR A 305 4.60 -16.16 -2.07
CA THR A 305 5.36 -15.01 -1.55
C THR A 305 6.25 -15.31 -0.35
N ASP A 306 6.28 -16.54 0.14
CA ASP A 306 7.03 -16.91 1.35
C ASP A 306 8.51 -16.53 1.25
N HIS A 307 9.13 -16.71 0.09
CA HIS A 307 10.52 -16.33 -0.17
C HIS A 307 10.83 -14.84 0.04
N LEU A 308 9.82 -13.96 0.00
CA LEU A 308 9.95 -12.52 0.23
C LEU A 308 9.58 -12.12 1.68
N ARG A 309 8.98 -13.03 2.46
CA ARG A 309 8.55 -12.73 3.82
C ARG A 309 9.72 -12.75 4.80
N THR A 310 9.61 -11.98 5.87
CA THR A 310 10.55 -11.97 6.98
C THR A 310 9.88 -12.53 8.24
N PRO A 311 10.62 -13.12 9.18
CA PRO A 311 10.09 -13.45 10.52
C PRO A 311 9.57 -12.18 11.23
N VAL A 312 8.52 -12.36 12.06
CA VAL A 312 7.93 -11.25 12.84
C VAL A 312 8.95 -10.64 13.80
N GLU A 313 9.80 -11.45 14.40
CA GLU A 313 10.88 -11.01 15.31
C GLU A 313 11.85 -10.08 14.58
N THR A 314 12.14 -10.37 13.31
CA THR A 314 12.95 -9.50 12.45
C THR A 314 12.25 -8.16 12.23
N ALA A 315 10.96 -8.17 11.94
CA ALA A 315 10.18 -6.93 11.76
C ALA A 315 10.20 -6.05 13.02
N MET A 316 9.99 -6.67 14.19
CA MET A 316 10.04 -5.98 15.48
C MET A 316 11.45 -5.41 15.77
N ALA A 317 12.51 -6.18 15.52
CA ALA A 317 13.89 -5.73 15.71
C ALA A 317 14.24 -4.55 14.78
N LEU A 318 13.84 -4.63 13.51
CA LEU A 318 14.03 -3.56 12.54
C LEU A 318 13.28 -2.29 12.94
N HIS A 319 12.03 -2.40 13.39
CA HIS A 319 11.24 -1.27 13.86
C HIS A 319 11.86 -0.65 15.13
N ARG A 320 12.34 -1.45 16.07
CA ARG A 320 13.12 -0.98 17.23
C ARG A 320 14.35 -0.19 16.80
N GLY A 321 15.00 -0.62 15.72
CA GLY A 321 16.15 0.09 15.12
C GLY A 321 15.82 1.45 14.50
N LEU A 322 14.54 1.78 14.30
CA LEU A 322 14.11 3.10 13.81
C LEU A 322 13.78 4.05 14.97
N ARG A 323 13.02 3.59 15.96
CA ARG A 323 12.51 4.41 17.07
C ARG A 323 13.63 4.91 17.97
N GLY A 324 13.60 6.21 18.27
CA GLY A 324 14.65 6.88 19.06
C GLY A 324 15.91 7.23 18.28
N TRP A 325 16.16 6.57 17.15
CA TRP A 325 17.31 6.84 16.28
C TRP A 325 16.99 7.78 15.11
N MET A 326 15.73 8.08 14.93
CA MET A 326 15.17 8.94 13.88
C MET A 326 14.08 9.82 14.47
N SER A 327 13.73 10.90 13.76
CA SER A 327 12.51 11.67 14.07
C SER A 327 11.29 10.74 14.11
N GLY A 328 10.35 10.97 15.03
CA GLY A 328 9.08 10.26 15.07
C GLY A 328 8.29 10.35 13.75
N MET A 329 8.53 11.41 12.96
CA MET A 329 7.96 11.56 11.62
C MET A 329 8.43 10.46 10.64
N CYS A 330 9.60 9.86 10.89
CA CYS A 330 10.19 8.80 10.07
C CYS A 330 9.80 7.38 10.52
N VAL A 331 9.03 7.22 11.60
CA VAL A 331 8.70 5.91 12.16
C VAL A 331 7.26 5.55 11.78
N PRO A 332 7.07 4.54 10.90
CA PRO A 332 5.73 4.05 10.52
C PRO A 332 5.10 3.20 11.62
N HIS A 333 3.79 2.95 11.51
CA HIS A 333 3.12 1.92 12.30
C HIS A 333 3.50 0.53 11.77
N LEU A 334 4.15 -0.30 12.59
CA LEU A 334 4.41 -1.70 12.25
C LEU A 334 3.15 -2.52 12.53
N VAL A 335 2.63 -3.16 11.48
CA VAL A 335 1.37 -3.91 11.55
C VAL A 335 1.48 -5.24 10.79
N LEU A 336 0.68 -6.21 11.25
CA LEU A 336 0.40 -7.46 10.57
C LEU A 336 -1.09 -7.48 10.22
N ASP A 337 -1.44 -7.81 8.98
CA ASP A 337 -2.81 -8.14 8.64
C ASP A 337 -3.09 -9.59 9.08
N ALA A 338 -3.93 -9.78 10.09
CA ALA A 338 -4.24 -11.10 10.62
C ALA A 338 -4.96 -11.93 9.55
N PRO A 339 -4.48 -13.17 9.25
CA PRO A 339 -5.07 -14.01 8.22
C PRO A 339 -6.56 -14.29 8.44
N GLY A 340 -7.28 -14.58 7.36
CA GLY A 340 -8.71 -14.89 7.42
C GLY A 340 -9.61 -13.69 7.71
N GLY A 341 -9.09 -12.46 7.60
CA GLY A 341 -9.92 -11.26 7.78
C GLY A 341 -9.85 -10.64 9.17
N GLY A 342 -8.94 -11.08 10.05
CA GLY A 342 -8.80 -10.56 11.43
C GLY A 342 -8.39 -9.08 11.55
N GLY A 343 -8.06 -8.42 10.43
CA GLY A 343 -7.71 -7.00 10.42
C GLY A 343 -6.25 -6.68 10.74
N LYS A 344 -5.96 -5.39 10.84
CA LYS A 344 -4.61 -4.89 11.10
C LYS A 344 -4.32 -4.92 12.60
N VAL A 345 -3.33 -5.73 12.98
CA VAL A 345 -2.85 -5.87 14.35
C VAL A 345 -1.50 -5.17 14.48
N PRO A 346 -1.36 -4.17 15.37
CA PRO A 346 -0.05 -3.60 15.69
C PRO A 346 0.86 -4.65 16.34
N ILE A 347 2.06 -4.82 15.80
CA ILE A 347 3.08 -5.76 16.31
C ILE A 347 4.35 -5.02 16.75
N ALA A 348 4.19 -3.76 17.20
CA ALA A 348 5.31 -2.97 17.68
C ALA A 348 5.97 -3.64 18.89
N PRO A 349 7.31 -3.54 19.03
CA PRO A 349 8.00 -4.06 20.20
C PRO A 349 7.52 -3.36 21.47
N SER A 350 7.30 -4.12 22.54
CA SER A 350 7.03 -3.55 23.86
C SER A 350 8.28 -2.87 24.42
N TYR A 351 8.06 -1.74 25.04
CA TYR A 351 9.04 -1.02 25.83
C TYR A 351 8.67 -1.00 27.33
N ILE A 352 7.53 -1.60 27.68
CA ILE A 352 7.06 -1.74 29.05
C ILE A 352 7.58 -3.07 29.58
N GLU A 353 8.36 -3.04 30.67
CA GLU A 353 8.86 -4.22 31.39
C GLU A 353 7.99 -4.59 32.57
N HIS A 354 7.42 -3.56 33.23
CA HIS A 354 6.56 -3.73 34.38
C HIS A 354 5.51 -2.62 34.41
N LEU A 355 4.29 -2.98 34.81
CA LEU A 355 3.17 -2.05 34.98
C LEU A 355 2.36 -2.46 36.20
N ASP A 356 2.26 -1.59 37.17
CA ASP A 356 1.38 -1.74 38.34
C ASP A 356 0.66 -0.42 38.65
N ARG A 357 -0.06 -0.35 39.77
CA ARG A 357 -0.82 0.84 40.18
C ARG A 357 0.06 2.02 40.60
N GLU A 358 1.31 1.78 40.95
CA GLU A 358 2.21 2.78 41.50
C GLU A 358 3.17 3.33 40.44
N ARG A 359 3.64 2.42 39.53
CA ARG A 359 4.68 2.77 38.55
C ARG A 359 4.60 1.95 37.28
N VAL A 360 5.24 2.49 36.26
CA VAL A 360 5.58 1.80 35.01
C VAL A 360 7.09 1.76 34.88
N VAL A 361 7.67 0.60 34.60
CA VAL A 361 9.08 0.48 34.26
C VAL A 361 9.21 0.33 32.74
N VAL A 362 9.97 1.21 32.13
CA VAL A 362 10.18 1.20 30.68
C VAL A 362 11.65 1.06 30.34
N THR A 363 11.92 0.41 29.19
CA THR A 363 13.24 0.40 28.57
C THR A 363 13.31 1.46 27.48
N THR A 364 14.27 2.37 27.56
CA THR A 364 14.49 3.39 26.52
C THR A 364 15.09 2.79 25.25
N TYR A 365 15.17 3.58 24.17
CA TYR A 365 15.82 3.16 22.92
C TYR A 365 17.33 2.87 23.09
N ARG A 366 17.95 3.35 24.17
CA ARG A 366 19.35 3.07 24.54
C ARG A 366 19.51 1.84 25.43
N GLY A 367 18.40 1.21 25.85
CA GLY A 367 18.40 0.11 26.79
C GLY A 367 18.46 0.54 28.26
N GLU A 368 18.28 1.82 28.55
CA GLU A 368 18.24 2.32 29.92
C GLU A 368 16.86 2.01 30.52
N ARG A 369 16.85 1.55 31.76
CA ARG A 369 15.64 1.24 32.51
C ARG A 369 15.21 2.47 33.32
N ILE A 370 13.99 2.96 33.07
CA ILE A 370 13.43 4.16 33.70
C ILE A 370 12.13 3.79 34.40
N GLU A 371 11.96 4.27 35.64
CA GLU A 371 10.69 4.20 36.37
C GLU A 371 9.89 5.49 36.15
N TYR A 372 8.61 5.32 35.79
CA TYR A 372 7.65 6.39 35.63
C TYR A 372 6.56 6.23 36.69
N PRO A 373 6.39 7.18 37.63
CA PRO A 373 5.36 7.09 38.67
C PRO A 373 3.97 7.27 38.06
N GLN A 374 3.04 6.42 38.47
CA GLN A 374 1.64 6.54 38.09
C GLN A 374 0.92 7.64 38.91
N PRO A 375 -0.07 8.34 38.36
CA PRO A 375 -0.87 9.28 39.11
C PRO A 375 -1.66 8.55 40.20
N ARG A 376 -1.91 9.22 41.32
CA ARG A 376 -2.72 8.68 42.42
C ARG A 376 -4.21 8.65 42.04
N GLU A 377 -4.66 9.73 41.38
CA GLU A 377 -6.03 9.81 40.86
C GLU A 377 -6.17 8.85 39.67
N ARG A 378 -7.21 8.04 39.68
CA ARG A 378 -7.51 7.02 38.67
C ARG A 378 -8.80 7.30 37.90
N ASP A 379 -9.64 8.18 38.41
CA ASP A 379 -10.84 8.59 37.71
C ASP A 379 -10.43 9.46 36.51
N CYS A 380 -10.61 8.90 35.31
CA CYS A 380 -10.36 9.58 34.03
C CYS A 380 -11.68 9.93 33.32
N THR A 381 -12.79 9.92 34.06
CA THR A 381 -14.11 10.36 33.55
C THR A 381 -14.01 11.79 33.04
N VAL A 382 -14.63 12.06 31.91
CA VAL A 382 -14.73 13.40 31.31
C VAL A 382 -16.15 13.91 31.51
N PRO A 383 -16.44 14.57 32.63
CA PRO A 383 -17.83 14.93 33.02
C PRO A 383 -18.53 15.82 32.01
N TYR A 384 -17.75 16.53 31.17
CA TYR A 384 -18.32 17.44 30.16
C TYR A 384 -18.79 16.69 28.89
N ASP A 385 -18.36 15.46 28.66
CA ASP A 385 -18.73 14.69 27.48
C ASP A 385 -20.24 14.46 27.41
N GLU A 386 -20.89 14.11 28.53
CA GLU A 386 -22.33 13.93 28.58
C GLU A 386 -23.12 15.22 28.24
N VAL A 387 -22.54 16.39 28.55
CA VAL A 387 -23.12 17.69 28.22
C VAL A 387 -22.83 18.08 26.78
N TYR A 388 -21.57 17.91 26.34
CA TYR A 388 -21.10 18.33 25.01
C TYR A 388 -21.72 17.50 23.90
N PHE A 389 -21.81 16.18 24.11
CA PHE A 389 -22.37 15.25 23.13
C PHE A 389 -23.87 14.97 23.36
N ALA A 390 -24.56 15.71 24.25
CA ALA A 390 -25.99 15.55 24.47
C ALA A 390 -26.77 15.71 23.15
N GLY A 391 -27.39 14.62 22.67
CA GLY A 391 -28.15 14.60 21.43
C GLY A 391 -27.30 14.39 20.16
N VAL A 392 -26.01 14.23 20.29
CA VAL A 392 -25.15 13.72 19.19
C VAL A 392 -25.23 12.19 19.22
N PRO A 393 -25.62 11.52 18.13
CA PRO A 393 -25.58 10.06 18.10
C PRO A 393 -24.15 9.57 18.41
N ASP A 394 -24.06 8.61 19.33
CA ASP A 394 -22.78 7.94 19.57
C ASP A 394 -22.39 7.20 18.28
N ASP A 395 -21.20 7.52 17.74
CA ASP A 395 -20.66 6.83 16.56
C ASP A 395 -20.27 5.37 16.88
N ASP A 396 -20.35 4.99 18.14
CA ASP A 396 -20.03 3.66 18.64
C ASP A 396 -21.27 2.73 18.51
N ASP A 397 -21.78 2.56 17.26
CA ASP A 397 -22.70 1.49 16.90
C ASP A 397 -22.03 0.11 17.04
N ARG A 398 -21.49 -0.17 18.21
CA ARG A 398 -21.20 -1.53 18.65
C ARG A 398 -22.52 -2.20 18.97
N GLU A 399 -23.29 -2.57 17.98
CA GLU A 399 -24.28 -3.61 18.16
C GLU A 399 -23.56 -4.83 18.75
N GLY A 400 -23.67 -5.02 20.05
CA GLY A 400 -23.49 -6.29 20.73
C GLY A 400 -22.15 -6.58 21.42
N SER A 401 -21.30 -5.61 21.75
CA SER A 401 -20.28 -5.85 22.78
C SER A 401 -19.95 -4.58 23.56
N ALA A 402 -20.77 -4.28 24.54
CA ALA A 402 -20.27 -3.61 25.74
C ALA A 402 -19.36 -4.59 26.50
N GLU A 403 -18.35 -5.13 25.83
CA GLU A 403 -17.18 -5.62 26.52
C GLU A 403 -16.36 -4.37 26.81
N ALA A 404 -16.54 -3.88 28.06
CA ALA A 404 -15.59 -3.00 28.69
C ALA A 404 -14.18 -3.41 28.27
N TRP A 405 -13.32 -2.43 28.01
CA TRP A 405 -11.88 -2.69 27.94
C TRP A 405 -11.56 -3.65 29.08
N PRO A 406 -10.96 -4.82 28.83
CA PRO A 406 -10.65 -5.72 29.91
C PRO A 406 -9.93 -4.90 30.97
N GLU A 407 -10.51 -4.83 32.15
CA GLU A 407 -9.81 -4.26 33.31
C GLU A 407 -8.43 -4.89 33.25
N ALA A 408 -7.37 -4.08 33.30
CA ALA A 408 -6.00 -4.54 33.19
C ALA A 408 -5.85 -5.72 34.14
N GLY A 409 -6.00 -6.93 33.60
CA GLY A 409 -5.99 -8.16 34.38
C GLY A 409 -4.68 -8.20 35.16
N GLU A 410 -4.77 -8.56 36.39
CA GLU A 410 -3.61 -8.88 37.19
C GLU A 410 -2.72 -9.87 36.41
N PRO A 411 -1.36 -9.69 36.41
CA PRO A 411 -0.43 -10.49 35.68
C PRO A 411 -0.45 -11.96 36.10
#